data_3a983861014d45b99acdd82c35b603fe
#
_entry.id   3a983861014d45b99acdd82c35b603fe
#
_cell.length_a   1.000
_cell.length_b   1.000
_cell.length_c   1.000
_cell.angle_alpha   90.00
_cell.angle_beta   90.00
_cell.angle_gamma   90.00
#
_symmetry.space_group_name_H-M   'P 1'
#
loop_
_entity.id
_entity.type
_entity.pdbx_description
1 polymer ?
#
loop_
_entity_poly.entity_id
_entity_poly.type
_entity_poly.pdbx_seq_one_letter_code
_entity_poly.pdbx_strand_id
1 'polypeptide(L)'
;MISEVLLSHNAAGLWGAAISPDGLVGFVAVEHEADPQVNDIFMGVVSRVITDLGFAFIDLGLDRAGVLPLKETRHSQAFAHLNGAQLANEKKRSGLQVGQRLLVQLVRLEEGDKGIRVSRRLSLASRYQIYLPGGQGVYFSKAIDQESARRELITFAEQQSQRGGRHFRGPAACASQKFLAEDFDRLADHWQSLVGQIDQLRVGFVKRVTPIVSSWLDAWGADVRCRIQVDSDILQQQVLAWSQSLHEPSSPVTVISPDDKAAYTQDFDRLLEVCLTEKIELPSGGNMIIHETEAMVTIDVNSGSYVSNAANAQKARCANLEAARVIPMALRRKGLAGLVAIDFIGLIDQRDRQEIIDVLSEVFLEQGQAVRVSDFSDLGVVLLSLYKSGPSVFKRLQSRGLIWAAGDSFSHLVSQACALARFKAWLDSQLLTTCLGGGHLLVRSSAVIITGMIQDVMLLQQLQQGAVAMKFEVDQTLERVIKVRQEQVWWQFPEESLE
;
A
#
# COMPACT_ATOMS: atom_id res chain seq x y z
N MET A 1 8.22 16.37 4.60
CA MET A 1 7.45 16.26 5.87
C MET A 1 5.97 16.26 5.49
N ILE A 2 5.13 15.44 6.11
CA ILE A 2 3.68 15.44 5.85
C ILE A 2 3.01 16.41 6.83
N SER A 3 2.09 17.25 6.34
CA SER A 3 1.33 18.20 7.15
C SER A 3 -0.10 17.75 7.39
N GLU A 4 -0.67 17.01 6.43
CA GLU A 4 -2.06 16.60 6.47
C GLU A 4 -2.23 15.18 5.94
N VAL A 5 -3.16 14.45 6.53
CA VAL A 5 -3.56 13.11 6.09
C VAL A 5 -5.08 13.08 5.95
N LEU A 6 -5.55 12.58 4.82
CA LEU A 6 -6.96 12.35 4.54
C LEU A 6 -7.22 10.85 4.54
N LEU A 7 -8.24 10.38 5.25
CA LEU A 7 -8.64 8.98 5.30
C LEU A 7 -10.13 8.85 5.09
N SER A 8 -10.54 7.98 4.18
CA SER A 8 -11.94 7.70 3.88
C SER A 8 -12.19 6.19 3.84
N HIS A 9 -13.35 5.77 4.27
CA HIS A 9 -13.80 4.40 4.18
C HIS A 9 -15.18 4.35 3.51
N ASN A 10 -15.24 3.69 2.37
CA ASN A 10 -16.49 3.54 1.61
C ASN A 10 -16.59 2.11 1.02
N ALA A 11 -17.64 1.82 0.27
CA ALA A 11 -17.87 0.51 -0.36
C ALA A 11 -16.70 0.00 -1.22
N ALA A 12 -15.91 0.89 -1.78
CA ALA A 12 -14.72 0.52 -2.56
C ALA A 12 -13.50 0.18 -1.69
N GLY A 13 -13.59 0.38 -0.37
CA GLY A 13 -12.56 0.08 0.60
C GLY A 13 -12.06 1.30 1.36
N LEU A 14 -10.90 1.13 1.96
CA LEU A 14 -10.20 2.13 2.72
C LEU A 14 -9.29 2.94 1.78
N TRP A 15 -9.39 4.26 1.86
CA TRP A 15 -8.65 5.22 1.04
C TRP A 15 -7.83 6.13 1.94
N GLY A 16 -6.65 6.47 1.49
CA GLY A 16 -5.81 7.40 2.21
C GLY A 16 -4.93 8.22 1.32
N ALA A 17 -4.69 9.47 1.72
CA ALA A 17 -3.73 10.36 1.09
C ALA A 17 -2.94 11.14 2.13
N ALA A 18 -1.67 11.39 1.86
CA ALA A 18 -0.82 12.24 2.67
C ALA A 18 -0.33 13.45 1.86
N ILE A 19 -0.44 14.62 2.43
CA ILE A 19 -0.20 15.90 1.78
C ILE A 19 0.93 16.62 2.52
N SER A 20 1.87 17.17 1.75
CA SER A 20 2.96 18.01 2.28
C SER A 20 2.53 19.46 2.51
N PRO A 21 3.32 20.27 3.25
CA PRO A 21 2.94 21.65 3.58
C PRO A 21 2.74 22.58 2.38
N ASP A 22 3.32 22.24 1.23
CA ASP A 22 3.14 22.96 -0.05
C ASP A 22 1.89 22.50 -0.82
N GLY A 23 1.04 21.68 -0.20
CA GLY A 23 -0.19 21.16 -0.80
C GLY A 23 0.03 20.03 -1.82
N LEU A 24 1.24 19.53 -1.95
CA LEU A 24 1.53 18.43 -2.87
C LEU A 24 1.18 17.08 -2.25
N VAL A 25 0.53 16.23 -3.05
CA VAL A 25 0.21 14.86 -2.65
C VAL A 25 1.50 14.04 -2.58
N GLY A 26 1.84 13.58 -1.40
CA GLY A 26 3.01 12.73 -1.18
C GLY A 26 2.73 11.25 -1.37
N PHE A 27 1.53 10.80 -0.98
CA PHE A 27 1.13 9.39 -1.03
C PHE A 27 -0.37 9.27 -1.29
N VAL A 28 -0.74 8.20 -1.99
CA VAL A 28 -2.12 7.71 -2.05
C VAL A 28 -2.11 6.20 -1.83
N ALA A 29 -3.07 5.71 -1.10
CA ALA A 29 -3.25 4.29 -0.87
C ALA A 29 -4.73 3.91 -0.94
N VAL A 30 -4.98 2.72 -1.46
CA VAL A 30 -6.32 2.12 -1.57
C VAL A 30 -6.21 0.66 -1.14
N GLU A 31 -6.91 0.27 -0.09
CA GLU A 31 -6.89 -1.09 0.44
C GLU A 31 -8.30 -1.53 0.82
N HIS A 32 -8.48 -2.83 0.95
CA HIS A 32 -9.67 -3.41 1.55
C HIS A 32 -9.29 -4.20 2.79
N GLU A 33 -10.05 -4.06 3.87
CA GLU A 33 -9.70 -4.72 5.14
C GLU A 33 -9.71 -6.25 5.06
N ALA A 34 -10.52 -6.81 4.16
CA ALA A 34 -10.57 -8.25 3.92
C ALA A 34 -9.41 -8.77 3.05
N ASP A 35 -8.71 -7.89 2.31
CA ASP A 35 -7.62 -8.32 1.44
C ASP A 35 -6.40 -8.73 2.29
N PRO A 36 -5.70 -9.81 1.93
CA PRO A 36 -4.44 -10.17 2.56
C PRO A 36 -3.40 -9.04 2.42
N GLN A 37 -2.67 -8.79 3.51
CA GLN A 37 -1.60 -7.79 3.53
C GLN A 37 -0.25 -8.45 3.80
N VAL A 38 0.83 -7.84 3.32
CA VAL A 38 2.18 -8.24 3.70
C VAL A 38 2.32 -8.14 5.23
N ASN A 39 2.95 -9.14 5.83
CA ASN A 39 3.07 -9.40 7.27
C ASN A 39 1.82 -9.99 7.95
N ASP A 40 0.69 -10.17 7.28
CA ASP A 40 -0.43 -10.93 7.85
C ASP A 40 -0.01 -12.36 8.19
N ILE A 41 -0.50 -12.87 9.32
CA ILE A 41 -0.23 -14.23 9.79
C ILE A 41 -1.39 -15.12 9.43
N PHE A 42 -1.08 -16.29 8.87
CA PHE A 42 -2.01 -17.33 8.47
C PHE A 42 -1.70 -18.66 9.16
N MET A 43 -2.75 -19.41 9.46
CA MET A 43 -2.64 -20.84 9.70
C MET A 43 -2.75 -21.56 8.36
N GLY A 44 -1.64 -22.16 7.92
CA GLY A 44 -1.59 -22.89 6.68
C GLY A 44 -1.48 -24.40 6.85
N VAL A 45 -1.80 -25.14 5.79
CA VAL A 45 -1.58 -26.58 5.68
C VAL A 45 -0.66 -26.86 4.50
N VAL A 46 0.37 -27.70 4.70
CA VAL A 46 1.24 -28.14 3.62
C VAL A 46 0.45 -28.97 2.65
N SER A 47 0.22 -28.47 1.45
CA SER A 47 -0.51 -29.19 0.39
C SER A 47 0.43 -30.02 -0.49
N ARG A 48 1.65 -29.53 -0.73
CA ARG A 48 2.65 -30.21 -1.57
C ARG A 48 4.07 -29.79 -1.20
N VAL A 49 5.01 -30.72 -1.23
CA VAL A 49 6.46 -30.45 -1.03
C VAL A 49 7.21 -30.81 -2.32
N ILE A 50 8.03 -29.90 -2.84
CA ILE A 50 8.86 -30.10 -4.03
C ILE A 50 10.32 -29.90 -3.61
N THR A 51 10.96 -30.99 -3.20
CA THR A 51 12.32 -30.98 -2.67
C THR A 51 13.35 -30.51 -3.69
N ASP A 52 13.21 -30.93 -4.94
CA ASP A 52 14.15 -30.63 -6.04
C ASP A 52 14.18 -29.12 -6.37
N LEU A 53 13.05 -28.46 -6.22
CA LEU A 53 12.93 -27.01 -6.42
C LEU A 53 13.11 -26.20 -5.13
N GLY A 54 13.20 -26.88 -3.99
CA GLY A 54 13.49 -26.24 -2.69
C GLY A 54 12.33 -25.44 -2.09
N PHE A 55 11.08 -25.77 -2.40
CA PHE A 55 9.91 -25.11 -1.80
C PHE A 55 8.73 -26.05 -1.54
N ALA A 56 7.78 -25.57 -0.74
CA ALA A 56 6.50 -26.23 -0.49
C ALA A 56 5.35 -25.27 -0.80
N PHE A 57 4.22 -25.84 -1.21
CA PHE A 57 2.95 -25.14 -1.33
C PHE A 57 2.16 -25.27 -0.02
N ILE A 58 1.63 -24.15 0.42
CA ILE A 58 0.87 -24.02 1.67
C ILE A 58 -0.54 -23.53 1.31
N ASP A 59 -1.53 -24.36 1.62
CA ASP A 59 -2.92 -23.91 1.59
C ASP A 59 -3.16 -22.91 2.71
N LEU A 60 -3.60 -21.70 2.34
CA LEU A 60 -3.84 -20.57 3.22
C LEU A 60 -5.35 -20.29 3.40
N GLY A 61 -6.23 -21.10 2.78
CA GLY A 61 -7.65 -20.78 2.67
C GLY A 61 -7.94 -19.59 1.74
N LEU A 62 -7.00 -19.28 0.84
CA LEU A 62 -7.12 -18.29 -0.23
C LEU A 62 -7.24 -19.03 -1.57
N ASP A 63 -7.63 -18.31 -2.63
CA ASP A 63 -7.77 -18.87 -3.99
C ASP A 63 -6.49 -19.51 -4.51
N ARG A 64 -5.33 -18.99 -4.10
CA ARG A 64 -4.02 -19.54 -4.46
C ARG A 64 -3.18 -19.90 -3.24
N ALA A 65 -2.45 -21.00 -3.37
CA ALA A 65 -1.54 -21.47 -2.32
C ALA A 65 -0.32 -20.54 -2.16
N GLY A 66 0.15 -20.41 -0.93
CA GLY A 66 1.40 -19.74 -0.62
C GLY A 66 2.62 -20.62 -0.93
N VAL A 67 3.72 -20.00 -1.38
CA VAL A 67 5.00 -20.66 -1.64
C VAL A 67 5.95 -20.42 -0.46
N LEU A 68 6.38 -21.50 0.19
CA LEU A 68 7.30 -21.49 1.32
C LEU A 68 8.66 -22.08 0.92
N PRO A 69 9.76 -21.31 0.96
CA PRO A 69 11.10 -21.86 0.71
C PRO A 69 11.54 -22.85 1.80
N LEU A 70 11.98 -24.06 1.41
CA LEU A 70 12.38 -25.12 2.37
C LEU A 70 13.57 -24.71 3.24
N LYS A 71 14.46 -23.83 2.78
CA LYS A 71 15.57 -23.32 3.59
C LYS A 71 15.11 -22.58 4.84
N GLU A 72 13.92 -22.01 4.84
CA GLU A 72 13.35 -21.28 5.97
C GLU A 72 12.75 -22.21 7.04
N THR A 73 12.46 -23.45 6.67
CA THR A 73 11.86 -24.44 7.59
C THR A 73 12.84 -24.95 8.65
N ARG A 74 14.16 -24.81 8.40
CA ARG A 74 15.24 -25.23 9.31
C ARG A 74 15.70 -24.12 10.23
N HIS A 75 15.15 -22.91 10.11
CA HIS A 75 15.56 -21.78 10.94
C HIS A 75 14.93 -21.86 12.33
N SER A 76 15.68 -21.51 13.40
CA SER A 76 15.19 -21.56 14.78
C SER A 76 13.88 -20.79 14.99
N GLN A 77 13.72 -19.66 14.32
CA GLN A 77 12.50 -18.84 14.36
C GLN A 77 11.26 -19.56 13.78
N ALA A 78 11.44 -20.53 12.88
CA ALA A 78 10.35 -21.32 12.30
C ALA A 78 9.59 -22.15 13.35
N PHE A 79 10.18 -22.35 14.52
CA PHE A 79 9.64 -23.17 15.60
C PHE A 79 9.22 -22.35 16.83
N ALA A 80 9.21 -21.03 16.73
CA ALA A 80 8.93 -20.12 17.83
C ALA A 80 7.56 -20.35 18.48
N HIS A 81 6.61 -20.89 17.69
CA HIS A 81 5.23 -21.18 18.15
C HIS A 81 5.08 -22.54 18.83
N LEU A 82 6.12 -23.39 18.87
CA LEU A 82 6.05 -24.73 19.45
C LEU A 82 6.45 -24.71 20.93
N ASN A 83 5.72 -25.47 21.75
CA ASN A 83 6.18 -25.78 23.11
C ASN A 83 7.36 -26.76 23.09
N GLY A 84 8.00 -26.99 24.25
CA GLY A 84 9.20 -27.81 24.34
C GLY A 84 9.04 -29.23 23.79
N ALA A 85 7.89 -29.89 24.00
CA ALA A 85 7.60 -31.22 23.50
C ALA A 85 7.35 -31.23 21.98
N GLN A 86 6.58 -30.25 21.47
CA GLN A 86 6.36 -30.08 20.04
C GLN A 86 7.66 -29.74 19.31
N LEU A 87 8.50 -28.87 19.88
CA LEU A 87 9.80 -28.51 19.34
C LEU A 87 10.73 -29.73 19.22
N ALA A 88 10.77 -30.60 20.25
CA ALA A 88 11.56 -31.80 20.23
C ALA A 88 11.12 -32.79 19.12
N ASN A 89 9.83 -32.91 18.88
CA ASN A 89 9.28 -33.73 17.82
C ASN A 89 9.56 -33.15 16.42
N GLU A 90 9.40 -31.85 16.24
CA GLU A 90 9.69 -31.17 14.95
C GLU A 90 11.18 -31.22 14.58
N LYS A 91 12.09 -31.02 15.56
CA LYS A 91 13.54 -31.15 15.34
C LYS A 91 13.98 -32.54 14.93
N LYS A 92 13.22 -33.59 15.31
CA LYS A 92 13.48 -34.98 14.90
C LYS A 92 12.95 -35.31 13.49
N ARG A 93 12.03 -34.50 12.96
CA ARG A 93 11.47 -34.71 11.62
C ARG A 93 12.44 -34.24 10.56
N SER A 94 12.64 -35.03 9.53
CA SER A 94 13.58 -34.76 8.42
C SER A 94 13.06 -33.72 7.41
N GLY A 95 11.93 -33.04 7.65
CA GLY A 95 11.37 -32.04 6.73
C GLY A 95 9.88 -31.81 6.90
N LEU A 96 9.31 -30.95 6.05
CA LEU A 96 7.86 -30.71 6.00
C LEU A 96 7.12 -31.94 5.47
N GLN A 97 5.95 -32.22 6.02
CA GLN A 97 5.06 -33.29 5.60
C GLN A 97 3.75 -32.70 5.06
N VAL A 98 3.21 -33.30 4.00
CA VAL A 98 1.86 -32.98 3.48
C VAL A 98 0.83 -33.20 4.59
N GLY A 99 -0.10 -32.26 4.73
CA GLY A 99 -1.08 -32.23 5.81
C GLY A 99 -0.60 -31.57 7.12
N GLN A 100 0.68 -31.22 7.24
CA GLN A 100 1.23 -30.53 8.39
C GLN A 100 0.67 -29.12 8.49
N ARG A 101 0.15 -28.74 9.67
CA ARG A 101 -0.31 -27.38 9.97
C ARG A 101 0.84 -26.55 10.50
N LEU A 102 0.91 -25.30 10.05
CA LEU A 102 1.96 -24.36 10.48
C LEU A 102 1.51 -22.90 10.36
N LEU A 103 1.99 -22.07 11.28
CA LEU A 103 1.88 -20.62 11.15
C LEU A 103 2.87 -20.13 10.12
N VAL A 104 2.38 -19.28 9.23
CA VAL A 104 3.18 -18.59 8.22
C VAL A 104 2.81 -17.12 8.14
N GLN A 105 3.76 -16.30 7.71
CA GLN A 105 3.58 -14.87 7.53
C GLN A 105 3.72 -14.53 6.03
N LEU A 106 2.85 -13.69 5.52
CA LEU A 106 2.92 -13.19 4.17
C LEU A 106 4.14 -12.30 3.97
N VAL A 107 4.96 -12.62 2.99
CA VAL A 107 6.16 -11.85 2.62
C VAL A 107 5.92 -11.05 1.36
N ARG A 108 5.13 -11.61 0.43
CA ARG A 108 4.78 -10.95 -0.83
C ARG A 108 3.42 -11.46 -1.27
N LEU A 109 2.60 -10.54 -1.73
CA LEU A 109 1.33 -10.82 -2.38
C LEU A 109 1.54 -11.39 -3.79
N GLU A 110 0.48 -11.93 -4.33
CA GLU A 110 0.43 -12.36 -5.72
C GLU A 110 0.65 -11.17 -6.66
N GLU A 111 1.39 -11.42 -7.75
CA GLU A 111 1.62 -10.44 -8.79
C GLU A 111 1.87 -11.13 -10.13
N GLY A 112 0.95 -11.00 -11.05
CA GLY A 112 0.98 -11.72 -12.33
C GLY A 112 1.12 -13.23 -12.13
N ASP A 113 2.14 -13.83 -12.73
CA ASP A 113 2.43 -15.27 -12.59
C ASP A 113 3.15 -15.64 -11.28
N LYS A 114 3.57 -14.63 -10.50
CA LYS A 114 4.27 -14.88 -9.23
C LYS A 114 3.28 -15.09 -8.10
N GLY A 115 3.16 -16.32 -7.62
CA GLY A 115 2.30 -16.67 -6.50
C GLY A 115 2.68 -15.99 -5.17
N ILE A 116 1.75 -16.06 -4.23
CA ILE A 116 1.91 -15.59 -2.85
C ILE A 116 3.16 -16.22 -2.23
N ARG A 117 4.03 -15.42 -1.60
CA ARG A 117 5.18 -15.94 -0.86
C ARG A 117 4.95 -15.83 0.63
N VAL A 118 5.24 -16.91 1.34
CA VAL A 118 5.14 -16.99 2.80
C VAL A 118 6.48 -17.37 3.43
N SER A 119 6.61 -17.05 4.73
CA SER A 119 7.77 -17.38 5.55
C SER A 119 7.33 -18.00 6.88
N ARG A 120 8.17 -18.88 7.45
CA ARG A 120 8.03 -19.34 8.84
C ARG A 120 8.78 -18.45 9.84
N ARG A 121 9.48 -17.44 9.38
CA ARG A 121 10.14 -16.43 10.22
C ARG A 121 9.12 -15.38 10.61
N LEU A 122 8.35 -15.68 11.64
CA LEU A 122 7.29 -14.80 12.12
C LEU A 122 7.87 -13.60 12.86
N SER A 123 7.23 -12.46 12.71
CA SER A 123 7.59 -11.22 13.38
C SER A 123 6.36 -10.40 13.71
N LEU A 124 6.39 -9.67 14.82
CA LEU A 124 5.39 -8.67 15.18
C LEU A 124 6.04 -7.31 15.22
N ALA A 125 5.46 -6.34 14.52
CA ALA A 125 6.03 -5.01 14.38
C ALA A 125 5.18 -3.95 15.07
N SER A 126 5.86 -3.00 15.71
CA SER A 126 5.35 -1.69 16.06
C SER A 126 6.04 -0.61 15.21
N ARG A 127 5.71 0.65 15.43
CA ARG A 127 6.43 1.79 14.85
C ARG A 127 7.92 1.79 15.23
N TYR A 128 8.26 1.32 16.44
CA TYR A 128 9.59 1.46 17.05
C TYR A 128 10.43 0.19 16.98
N GLN A 129 9.77 -0.96 17.04
CA GLN A 129 10.46 -2.25 17.17
C GLN A 129 9.79 -3.34 16.35
N ILE A 130 10.58 -4.37 16.01
CA ILE A 130 10.08 -5.64 15.52
C ILE A 130 10.51 -6.71 16.53
N TYR A 131 9.52 -7.38 17.09
CA TYR A 131 9.71 -8.56 17.92
C TYR A 131 9.89 -9.79 17.03
N LEU A 132 10.93 -10.57 17.30
CA LEU A 132 11.28 -11.78 16.57
C LEU A 132 11.09 -13.00 17.48
N PRO A 133 9.93 -13.67 17.46
CA PRO A 133 9.71 -14.87 18.25
C PRO A 133 10.76 -15.94 17.90
N GLY A 134 11.39 -16.54 18.90
CA GLY A 134 12.46 -17.53 18.71
C GLY A 134 13.74 -16.97 18.05
N GLY A 135 13.83 -15.67 17.79
CA GLY A 135 15.05 -14.98 17.42
C GLY A 135 15.94 -14.72 18.65
N GLN A 136 17.20 -14.43 18.41
CA GLN A 136 18.15 -14.01 19.42
C GLN A 136 18.90 -12.76 18.93
N GLY A 137 19.32 -11.91 19.87
CA GLY A 137 20.11 -10.73 19.58
C GLY A 137 19.32 -9.48 19.23
N VAL A 138 20.08 -8.42 19.02
CA VAL A 138 19.60 -7.06 18.74
C VAL A 138 20.04 -6.65 17.36
N TYR A 139 19.10 -6.13 16.57
CA TYR A 139 19.30 -5.68 15.20
C TYR A 139 18.85 -4.24 15.05
N PHE A 140 19.32 -3.54 14.01
CA PHE A 140 19.03 -2.13 13.79
C PHE A 140 18.63 -1.85 12.36
N SER A 141 17.67 -0.94 12.20
CA SER A 141 17.42 -0.30 10.92
C SER A 141 18.63 0.55 10.49
N LYS A 142 18.86 0.66 9.18
CA LYS A 142 19.89 1.55 8.63
C LYS A 142 19.67 3.01 8.99
N ALA A 143 18.42 3.40 9.27
CA ALA A 143 18.05 4.76 9.70
C ALA A 143 18.61 5.14 11.09
N ILE A 144 19.07 4.17 11.88
CA ILE A 144 19.84 4.43 13.12
C ILE A 144 21.32 4.34 12.75
N ASP A 145 21.89 5.42 12.26
CA ASP A 145 23.27 5.51 11.77
C ASP A 145 24.27 5.88 12.86
N GLN A 146 23.82 6.64 13.89
CA GLN A 146 24.65 7.07 15.01
C GLN A 146 25.06 5.89 15.89
N GLU A 147 26.35 5.67 16.01
CA GLU A 147 26.89 4.56 16.80
C GLU A 147 26.62 4.71 18.31
N SER A 148 26.56 5.95 18.82
CA SER A 148 26.17 6.23 20.22
C SER A 148 24.75 5.73 20.51
N ALA A 149 23.79 6.05 19.65
CA ALA A 149 22.40 5.60 19.79
C ALA A 149 22.28 4.06 19.73
N ARG A 150 23.05 3.42 18.84
CA ARG A 150 23.09 1.95 18.78
C ARG A 150 23.63 1.33 20.07
N ARG A 151 24.71 1.88 20.63
CA ARG A 151 25.30 1.38 21.89
C ARG A 151 24.34 1.52 23.06
N GLU A 152 23.65 2.66 23.18
CA GLU A 152 22.64 2.88 24.20
C GLU A 152 21.48 1.87 24.10
N LEU A 153 20.96 1.64 22.88
CA LEU A 153 19.92 0.67 22.64
C LEU A 153 20.36 -0.79 22.87
N ILE A 154 21.64 -1.14 22.61
CA ILE A 154 22.20 -2.46 22.94
C ILE A 154 22.23 -2.64 24.45
N THR A 155 22.82 -1.70 25.17
CA THR A 155 22.92 -1.73 26.65
C THR A 155 21.52 -1.83 27.27
N PHE A 156 20.59 -1.04 26.78
CA PHE A 156 19.20 -1.12 27.20
C PHE A 156 18.59 -2.51 26.95
N ALA A 157 18.76 -3.07 25.74
CA ALA A 157 18.20 -4.37 25.38
C ALA A 157 18.79 -5.53 26.19
N GLU A 158 20.09 -5.47 26.55
CA GLU A 158 20.76 -6.47 27.39
C GLU A 158 20.24 -6.49 28.82
N GLN A 159 19.74 -5.36 29.31
CA GLN A 159 19.16 -5.23 30.66
C GLN A 159 17.72 -5.77 30.74
N GLN A 160 17.08 -6.03 29.59
CA GLN A 160 15.71 -6.51 29.53
C GLN A 160 15.63 -8.04 29.49
N SER A 161 14.45 -8.58 29.83
CA SER A 161 14.18 -10.01 29.71
C SER A 161 14.34 -10.47 28.26
N GLN A 162 15.11 -11.55 28.03
CA GLN A 162 15.34 -12.10 26.69
C GLN A 162 14.17 -13.00 26.24
N ARG A 163 13.01 -12.39 25.97
CA ARG A 163 11.81 -13.11 25.51
C ARG A 163 11.82 -13.40 24.00
N GLY A 164 12.88 -13.01 23.27
CA GLY A 164 13.05 -13.17 21.82
C GLY A 164 14.02 -12.15 21.24
N GLY A 165 14.26 -12.21 19.93
CA GLY A 165 15.07 -11.22 19.23
C GLY A 165 14.36 -9.90 19.07
N ARG A 166 15.12 -8.82 18.91
CA ARG A 166 14.65 -7.44 18.81
C ARG A 166 15.31 -6.72 17.66
N HIS A 167 14.51 -6.04 16.82
CA HIS A 167 15.03 -5.17 15.78
C HIS A 167 14.48 -3.76 15.99
N PHE A 168 15.36 -2.81 16.28
CA PHE A 168 15.02 -1.39 16.45
C PHE A 168 14.84 -0.71 15.09
N ARG A 169 13.73 -0.01 14.93
CA ARG A 169 13.42 0.82 13.76
C ARG A 169 13.87 2.26 14.00
N GLY A 170 13.97 3.08 12.94
CA GLY A 170 14.44 4.47 13.02
C GLY A 170 13.87 5.29 14.18
N PRO A 171 12.54 5.33 14.38
CA PRO A 171 11.92 6.09 15.47
C PRO A 171 12.33 5.66 16.90
N ALA A 172 12.89 4.47 17.08
CA ALA A 172 13.34 4.01 18.39
C ALA A 172 14.50 4.85 18.96
N ALA A 173 15.30 5.49 18.10
CA ALA A 173 16.41 6.35 18.53
C ALA A 173 15.96 7.59 19.35
N CYS A 174 14.71 8.02 19.18
CA CYS A 174 14.13 9.18 19.87
C CYS A 174 13.14 8.80 20.98
N ALA A 175 12.87 7.50 21.20
CA ALA A 175 11.92 7.05 22.19
C ALA A 175 12.59 6.75 23.54
N SER A 176 11.87 6.96 24.65
CA SER A 176 12.39 6.64 25.97
C SER A 176 12.55 5.12 26.17
N GLN A 177 13.54 4.73 26.94
CA GLN A 177 13.81 3.32 27.25
C GLN A 177 12.61 2.64 27.94
N LYS A 178 11.91 3.35 28.83
CA LYS A 178 10.69 2.85 29.49
C LYS A 178 9.62 2.51 28.45
N PHE A 179 9.35 3.43 27.53
CA PHE A 179 8.37 3.21 26.45
C PHE A 179 8.77 2.03 25.55
N LEU A 180 10.05 1.94 25.18
CA LEU A 180 10.56 0.81 24.38
C LEU A 180 10.44 -0.54 25.09
N ALA A 181 10.58 -0.58 26.44
CA ALA A 181 10.35 -1.79 27.20
C ALA A 181 8.88 -2.21 27.16
N GLU A 182 7.96 -1.28 27.45
CA GLU A 182 6.50 -1.51 27.42
C GLU A 182 6.01 -1.93 26.01
N ASP A 183 6.53 -1.29 24.95
CA ASP A 183 6.20 -1.64 23.56
C ASP A 183 6.66 -3.07 23.20
N PHE A 184 7.87 -3.46 23.65
CA PHE A 184 8.36 -4.82 23.41
C PHE A 184 7.57 -5.87 24.18
N ASP A 185 7.26 -5.62 25.43
CA ASP A 185 6.49 -6.54 26.26
C ASP A 185 5.09 -6.74 25.66
N ARG A 186 4.45 -5.67 25.18
CA ARG A 186 3.16 -5.72 24.47
C ARG A 186 3.24 -6.61 23.24
N LEU A 187 4.28 -6.50 22.43
CA LEU A 187 4.48 -7.36 21.25
C LEU A 187 4.69 -8.81 21.63
N ALA A 188 5.50 -9.06 22.69
CA ALA A 188 5.76 -10.40 23.19
C ALA A 188 4.51 -11.06 23.79
N ASP A 189 3.69 -10.30 24.51
CA ASP A 189 2.42 -10.78 25.08
C ASP A 189 1.37 -11.09 23.99
N HIS A 190 1.30 -10.25 22.94
CA HIS A 190 0.49 -10.55 21.75
C HIS A 190 0.91 -11.87 21.10
N TRP A 191 2.21 -12.13 21.00
CA TRP A 191 2.71 -13.40 20.47
C TRP A 191 2.31 -14.58 21.36
N GLN A 192 2.48 -14.48 22.68
CA GLN A 192 2.10 -15.53 23.63
C GLN A 192 0.61 -15.84 23.56
N SER A 193 -0.24 -14.82 23.47
CA SER A 193 -1.69 -14.97 23.28
C SER A 193 -2.02 -15.75 22.01
N LEU A 194 -1.35 -15.45 20.90
CA LEU A 194 -1.55 -16.13 19.62
C LEU A 194 -1.14 -17.61 19.71
N VAL A 195 0.03 -17.87 20.30
CA VAL A 195 0.53 -19.25 20.48
C VAL A 195 -0.36 -20.06 21.42
N GLY A 196 -0.91 -19.43 22.46
CA GLY A 196 -1.84 -20.10 23.38
C GLY A 196 -3.14 -20.60 22.73
N GLN A 197 -3.49 -20.05 21.58
CA GLN A 197 -4.70 -20.41 20.83
C GLN A 197 -4.42 -21.25 19.58
N ILE A 198 -3.17 -21.64 19.32
CA ILE A 198 -2.74 -22.22 18.05
C ILE A 198 -3.48 -23.49 17.65
N ASP A 199 -3.83 -24.35 18.63
CA ASP A 199 -4.52 -25.62 18.38
C ASP A 199 -5.99 -25.41 17.96
N GLN A 200 -6.56 -24.24 18.29
CA GLN A 200 -7.95 -23.86 17.97
C GLN A 200 -8.05 -23.12 16.64
N LEU A 201 -6.94 -22.62 16.09
CA LEU A 201 -6.92 -21.86 14.84
C LEU A 201 -7.39 -22.74 13.67
N ARG A 202 -8.25 -22.21 12.82
CA ARG A 202 -8.61 -22.82 11.53
C ARG A 202 -7.61 -22.43 10.45
N VAL A 203 -7.59 -23.18 9.34
CA VAL A 203 -6.86 -22.79 8.15
C VAL A 203 -7.42 -21.46 7.62
N GLY A 204 -6.54 -20.53 7.31
CA GLY A 204 -6.91 -19.19 6.84
C GLY A 204 -6.22 -18.08 7.62
N PHE A 205 -6.76 -16.87 7.47
CA PHE A 205 -6.29 -15.67 8.15
C PHE A 205 -6.39 -15.81 9.68
N VAL A 206 -5.32 -15.46 10.36
CA VAL A 206 -5.24 -15.50 11.83
C VAL A 206 -5.16 -14.09 12.41
N LYS A 207 -4.23 -13.27 11.91
CA LYS A 207 -3.99 -11.95 12.49
C LYS A 207 -3.33 -11.01 11.50
N ARG A 208 -3.82 -9.78 11.47
CA ARG A 208 -3.11 -8.64 10.91
C ARG A 208 -2.15 -8.08 11.95
N VAL A 209 -0.85 -8.07 11.63
CA VAL A 209 0.19 -7.63 12.58
C VAL A 209 0.07 -6.13 12.83
N THR A 210 -0.14 -5.35 11.77
CA THR A 210 -0.31 -3.91 11.86
C THR A 210 -1.60 -3.52 11.14
N PRO A 211 -2.54 -2.81 11.79
CA PRO A 211 -3.72 -2.29 11.11
C PRO A 211 -3.35 -1.44 9.89
N ILE A 212 -4.17 -1.46 8.84
CA ILE A 212 -3.86 -0.79 7.57
C ILE A 212 -3.61 0.70 7.79
N VAL A 213 -4.50 1.39 8.50
CA VAL A 213 -4.36 2.83 8.80
C VAL A 213 -3.07 3.12 9.54
N SER A 214 -2.74 2.35 10.59
CA SER A 214 -1.48 2.50 11.32
C SER A 214 -0.26 2.28 10.44
N SER A 215 -0.33 1.28 9.54
CA SER A 215 0.74 0.98 8.58
C SER A 215 0.97 2.15 7.61
N TRP A 216 -0.11 2.77 7.12
CA TRP A 216 -0.01 3.94 6.25
C TRP A 216 0.57 5.15 6.97
N LEU A 217 0.02 5.48 8.15
CA LEU A 217 0.49 6.62 8.94
C LEU A 217 1.98 6.50 9.28
N ASP A 218 2.43 5.30 9.66
CA ASP A 218 3.84 5.03 9.93
C ASP A 218 4.70 5.13 8.67
N ALA A 219 4.26 4.55 7.55
CA ALA A 219 4.99 4.57 6.28
C ALA A 219 5.07 5.97 5.67
N TRP A 220 4.04 6.80 5.86
CA TRP A 220 4.03 8.18 5.38
C TRP A 220 4.80 9.14 6.27
N GLY A 221 5.26 8.68 7.45
CA GLY A 221 5.98 9.50 8.40
C GLY A 221 5.07 10.47 9.14
N ALA A 222 3.78 10.16 9.29
CA ALA A 222 2.87 10.94 10.10
C ALA A 222 3.35 10.98 11.56
N ASP A 223 3.23 12.13 12.18
CA ASP A 223 3.60 12.36 13.59
C ASP A 223 2.52 13.20 14.28
N VAL A 224 2.79 13.56 15.53
CA VAL A 224 1.88 14.36 16.37
C VAL A 224 1.52 15.74 15.79
N ARG A 225 2.25 16.21 14.79
CA ARG A 225 2.05 17.53 14.16
C ARG A 225 1.15 17.45 12.92
N CYS A 226 0.92 16.25 12.39
CA CYS A 226 0.07 16.05 11.22
C CYS A 226 -1.39 16.30 11.59
N ARG A 227 -2.10 17.06 10.77
CA ARG A 227 -3.56 17.14 10.82
C ARG A 227 -4.13 15.90 10.12
N ILE A 228 -5.00 15.15 10.81
CA ILE A 228 -5.62 13.95 10.24
C ILE A 228 -7.11 14.18 10.14
N GLN A 229 -7.64 14.10 8.93
CA GLN A 229 -9.06 14.20 8.64
C GLN A 229 -9.63 12.82 8.30
N VAL A 230 -10.78 12.50 8.84
CA VAL A 230 -11.47 11.22 8.65
C VAL A 230 -12.95 11.44 8.40
N ASP A 231 -13.58 10.57 7.63
CA ASP A 231 -15.00 10.66 7.27
C ASP A 231 -15.93 9.76 8.10
N SER A 232 -15.39 9.02 9.07
CA SER A 232 -16.17 8.09 9.89
C SER A 232 -15.60 7.91 11.30
N ASP A 233 -16.49 7.56 12.25
CA ASP A 233 -16.13 7.26 13.63
C ASP A 233 -15.20 6.05 13.74
N ILE A 234 -15.34 5.07 12.84
CA ILE A 234 -14.47 3.88 12.78
C ILE A 234 -13.03 4.30 12.51
N LEU A 235 -12.82 5.14 11.50
CA LEU A 235 -11.49 5.68 11.17
C LEU A 235 -10.95 6.55 12.30
N GLN A 236 -11.81 7.35 12.93
CA GLN A 236 -11.41 8.15 14.10
C GLN A 236 -10.85 7.26 15.20
N GLN A 237 -11.54 6.17 15.55
CA GLN A 237 -11.08 5.21 16.56
C GLN A 237 -9.76 4.55 16.17
N GLN A 238 -9.57 4.18 14.91
CA GLN A 238 -8.32 3.60 14.41
C GLN A 238 -7.16 4.59 14.52
N VAL A 239 -7.37 5.85 14.16
CA VAL A 239 -6.35 6.91 14.27
C VAL A 239 -6.03 7.23 15.73
N LEU A 240 -7.03 7.29 16.60
CA LEU A 240 -6.82 7.47 18.03
C LEU A 240 -6.01 6.32 18.65
N ALA A 241 -6.33 5.07 18.29
CA ALA A 241 -5.57 3.90 18.74
C ALA A 241 -4.10 3.96 18.24
N TRP A 242 -3.88 4.38 16.99
CA TRP A 242 -2.53 4.62 16.47
C TRP A 242 -1.83 5.73 17.25
N SER A 243 -2.48 6.88 17.48
CA SER A 243 -1.92 8.01 18.23
C SER A 243 -1.50 7.62 19.65
N GLN A 244 -2.31 6.80 20.34
CA GLN A 244 -1.99 6.27 21.67
C GLN A 244 -0.78 5.32 21.67
N SER A 245 -0.45 4.75 20.51
CA SER A 245 0.75 3.90 20.36
C SER A 245 2.03 4.70 20.10
N LEU A 246 1.96 6.02 19.98
CA LEU A 246 3.13 6.89 19.82
C LEU A 246 3.77 7.19 21.17
N HIS A 247 5.08 7.43 21.15
CA HIS A 247 5.84 7.83 22.33
C HIS A 247 5.32 9.18 22.91
N GLU A 248 4.87 10.05 22.03
CA GLU A 248 4.20 11.32 22.39
C GLU A 248 2.78 11.31 21.78
N PRO A 249 1.77 10.82 22.52
CA PRO A 249 0.43 10.66 21.99
C PRO A 249 -0.32 12.00 21.93
N SER A 250 -0.32 12.67 20.78
CA SER A 250 -1.19 13.83 20.55
C SER A 250 -1.30 14.13 19.06
N SER A 251 -2.26 13.51 18.38
CA SER A 251 -2.57 13.88 17.00
C SER A 251 -3.92 14.60 16.94
N PRO A 252 -3.99 15.78 16.33
CA PRO A 252 -5.28 16.42 16.08
C PRO A 252 -6.04 15.63 15.02
N VAL A 253 -7.06 14.91 15.47
CA VAL A 253 -7.97 14.18 14.58
C VAL A 253 -9.23 15.00 14.40
N THR A 254 -9.58 15.29 13.15
CA THR A 254 -10.81 16.00 12.81
C THR A 254 -11.73 15.05 12.05
N VAL A 255 -12.94 14.87 12.53
CA VAL A 255 -13.99 14.14 11.80
C VAL A 255 -14.66 15.14 10.86
N ILE A 256 -14.76 14.76 9.58
CA ILE A 256 -15.42 15.58 8.57
C ILE A 256 -16.93 15.53 8.79
N SER A 257 -17.55 16.68 8.84
CA SER A 257 -19.01 16.78 8.96
C SER A 257 -19.71 16.21 7.72
N PRO A 258 -20.95 15.72 7.85
CA PRO A 258 -21.73 15.29 6.69
C PRO A 258 -21.88 16.38 5.62
N ASP A 259 -21.94 17.65 6.01
CA ASP A 259 -22.09 18.78 5.09
C ASP A 259 -20.79 19.04 4.28
N ASP A 260 -19.63 18.70 4.84
CA ASP A 260 -18.33 18.89 4.20
C ASP A 260 -17.90 17.66 3.37
N LYS A 261 -18.65 16.56 3.41
CA LYS A 261 -18.27 15.30 2.73
C LYS A 261 -18.16 15.44 1.20
N ALA A 262 -18.96 16.30 0.58
CA ALA A 262 -18.88 16.52 -0.87
C ALA A 262 -17.54 17.13 -1.29
N ALA A 263 -17.10 18.19 -0.58
CA ALA A 263 -15.78 18.82 -0.82
C ALA A 263 -14.65 17.82 -0.56
N TYR A 264 -14.73 17.07 0.53
CA TYR A 264 -13.77 16.03 0.88
C TYR A 264 -13.66 14.93 -0.18
N THR A 265 -14.79 14.53 -0.79
CA THR A 265 -14.80 13.55 -1.89
C THR A 265 -14.16 14.11 -3.15
N GLN A 266 -14.38 15.39 -3.48
CA GLN A 266 -13.71 16.05 -4.61
C GLN A 266 -12.20 16.08 -4.45
N ASP A 267 -11.68 16.26 -3.24
CA ASP A 267 -10.25 16.20 -2.97
C ASP A 267 -9.70 14.81 -3.29
N PHE A 268 -10.39 13.73 -2.91
CA PHE A 268 -9.98 12.37 -3.27
C PHE A 268 -9.97 12.12 -4.78
N ASP A 269 -10.96 12.61 -5.52
CA ASP A 269 -11.02 12.47 -6.98
C ASP A 269 -9.81 13.15 -7.63
N ARG A 270 -9.47 14.36 -7.17
CA ARG A 270 -8.29 15.10 -7.63
C ARG A 270 -6.99 14.39 -7.32
N LEU A 271 -6.90 13.76 -6.12
CA LEU A 271 -5.75 12.96 -5.72
C LEU A 271 -5.58 11.72 -6.59
N LEU A 272 -6.67 11.03 -6.91
CA LEU A 272 -6.67 9.89 -7.83
C LEU A 272 -6.23 10.30 -9.23
N GLU A 273 -6.72 11.40 -9.75
CA GLU A 273 -6.32 11.94 -11.06
C GLU A 273 -4.81 12.12 -11.13
N VAL A 274 -4.21 12.76 -10.13
CA VAL A 274 -2.75 12.93 -10.03
C VAL A 274 -2.00 11.58 -10.00
N CYS A 275 -2.57 10.57 -9.32
CA CYS A 275 -1.94 9.24 -9.25
C CYS A 275 -2.06 8.44 -10.53
N LEU A 276 -3.12 8.62 -11.26
CA LEU A 276 -3.42 7.84 -12.46
C LEU A 276 -2.89 8.48 -13.75
N THR A 277 -2.68 9.81 -13.78
CA THR A 277 -2.14 10.51 -14.95
C THR A 277 -0.72 10.02 -15.30
N GLU A 278 -0.54 9.54 -16.52
CA GLU A 278 0.76 9.04 -17.01
C GLU A 278 1.74 10.16 -17.32
N LYS A 279 1.24 11.26 -17.89
CA LYS A 279 2.03 12.41 -18.31
C LYS A 279 2.16 13.43 -17.18
N ILE A 280 3.37 13.78 -16.81
CA ILE A 280 3.68 14.79 -15.80
C ILE A 280 4.43 15.93 -16.47
N GLU A 281 3.85 17.13 -16.39
CA GLU A 281 4.49 18.34 -16.91
C GLU A 281 5.62 18.79 -15.98
N LEU A 282 6.71 19.26 -16.59
CA LEU A 282 7.89 19.79 -15.89
C LEU A 282 7.88 21.34 -15.93
N PRO A 283 8.42 22.01 -14.90
CA PRO A 283 8.41 23.49 -14.83
C PRO A 283 9.04 24.20 -16.02
N SER A 284 10.04 23.59 -16.65
CA SER A 284 10.70 24.13 -17.84
C SER A 284 9.86 24.05 -19.14
N GLY A 285 8.67 23.44 -19.07
CA GLY A 285 7.80 23.17 -20.24
C GLY A 285 8.09 21.85 -20.94
N GLY A 286 8.99 21.02 -20.38
CA GLY A 286 9.13 19.62 -20.74
C GLY A 286 8.04 18.75 -20.07
N ASN A 287 8.10 17.46 -20.30
CA ASN A 287 7.24 16.49 -19.62
C ASN A 287 7.95 15.16 -19.45
N MET A 288 7.41 14.32 -18.56
CA MET A 288 7.78 12.92 -18.47
C MET A 288 6.55 12.03 -18.54
N ILE A 289 6.71 10.85 -19.14
CA ILE A 289 5.65 9.85 -19.28
C ILE A 289 6.07 8.61 -18.49
N ILE A 290 5.19 8.11 -17.63
CA ILE A 290 5.46 6.96 -16.78
C ILE A 290 4.50 5.84 -17.15
N HIS A 291 5.03 4.70 -17.59
CA HIS A 291 4.26 3.51 -17.90
C HIS A 291 4.63 2.35 -16.98
N GLU A 292 3.64 1.69 -16.41
CA GLU A 292 3.83 0.41 -15.70
C GLU A 292 3.59 -0.75 -16.67
N THR A 293 4.63 -1.56 -16.89
CA THR A 293 4.54 -2.82 -17.65
C THR A 293 4.55 -4.01 -16.68
N GLU A 294 4.41 -5.22 -17.21
CA GLU A 294 4.52 -6.43 -16.39
C GLU A 294 5.91 -6.63 -15.78
N ALA A 295 6.96 -6.25 -16.51
CA ALA A 295 8.34 -6.52 -16.12
C ALA A 295 8.98 -5.37 -15.35
N MET A 296 8.68 -4.13 -15.71
CA MET A 296 9.31 -2.94 -15.16
C MET A 296 8.45 -1.69 -15.35
N VAL A 297 8.83 -0.62 -14.68
CA VAL A 297 8.32 0.73 -14.94
C VAL A 297 9.25 1.42 -15.93
N THR A 298 8.71 2.08 -16.93
CA THR A 298 9.48 2.90 -17.87
C THR A 298 9.12 4.36 -17.72
N ILE A 299 10.12 5.23 -17.77
CA ILE A 299 9.97 6.69 -17.69
C ILE A 299 10.69 7.29 -18.90
N ASP A 300 9.97 8.05 -19.70
CA ASP A 300 10.47 8.79 -20.85
C ASP A 300 10.44 10.29 -20.54
N VAL A 301 11.59 10.96 -20.64
CA VAL A 301 11.74 12.39 -20.34
C VAL A 301 11.84 13.20 -21.63
N ASN A 302 10.93 14.17 -21.80
CA ASN A 302 10.80 14.96 -23.02
C ASN A 302 11.00 16.45 -22.75
N SER A 303 11.78 17.15 -23.59
CA SER A 303 12.08 18.58 -23.44
C SER A 303 11.04 19.55 -24.02
N GLY A 304 9.95 19.03 -24.61
CA GLY A 304 8.98 19.85 -25.34
C GLY A 304 9.51 20.35 -26.69
N SER A 305 8.77 21.22 -27.39
CA SER A 305 9.12 21.71 -28.76
C SER A 305 10.15 22.82 -28.73
N TYR A 306 11.32 22.69 -29.44
CA TYR A 306 12.44 23.68 -29.49
C TYR A 306 13.18 23.85 -30.81
N VAL A 307 13.84 25.00 -30.96
CA VAL A 307 14.27 25.58 -32.25
C VAL A 307 15.79 25.86 -32.39
N SER A 308 16.69 25.65 -31.37
CA SER A 308 18.13 25.92 -31.56
C SER A 308 19.10 25.03 -30.78
N ASN A 309 20.29 24.68 -31.39
CA ASN A 309 21.19 23.62 -30.90
C ASN A 309 21.90 23.89 -29.54
N ALA A 310 22.41 25.09 -29.27
CA ALA A 310 23.12 25.37 -28.01
C ALA A 310 22.16 25.59 -26.84
N ALA A 311 21.00 26.18 -27.12
CA ALA A 311 19.88 26.27 -26.13
C ALA A 311 19.28 24.92 -25.81
N ASN A 312 19.38 23.92 -26.70
CA ASN A 312 18.83 22.58 -26.51
C ASN A 312 19.59 21.77 -25.45
N ALA A 313 20.95 21.84 -25.43
CA ALA A 313 21.75 21.12 -24.43
C ALA A 313 21.46 21.62 -23.00
N GLN A 314 21.40 22.95 -22.82
CA GLN A 314 21.08 23.53 -21.51
C GLN A 314 19.64 23.19 -21.06
N LYS A 315 18.69 23.14 -21.98
CA LYS A 315 17.29 22.79 -21.71
C LYS A 315 17.13 21.30 -21.42
N ALA A 316 17.83 20.43 -22.17
CA ALA A 316 17.87 19.00 -21.89
C ALA A 316 18.40 18.73 -20.48
N ARG A 317 19.49 19.40 -20.09
CA ARG A 317 20.03 19.32 -18.73
C ARG A 317 19.01 19.80 -17.69
N CYS A 318 18.36 20.94 -17.93
CA CYS A 318 17.33 21.49 -17.03
C CYS A 318 16.16 20.52 -16.86
N ALA A 319 15.57 20.03 -17.96
CA ALA A 319 14.47 19.08 -17.94
C ALA A 319 14.85 17.77 -17.24
N ASN A 320 16.06 17.25 -17.47
CA ASN A 320 16.55 16.04 -16.81
C ASN A 320 16.71 16.24 -15.28
N LEU A 321 17.23 17.37 -14.83
CA LEU A 321 17.36 17.70 -13.41
C LEU A 321 15.99 17.90 -12.74
N GLU A 322 15.05 18.53 -13.43
CA GLU A 322 13.67 18.64 -12.95
C GLU A 322 13.01 17.25 -12.84
N ALA A 323 13.15 16.41 -13.87
CA ALA A 323 12.66 15.05 -13.86
C ALA A 323 13.27 14.24 -12.71
N ALA A 324 14.60 14.33 -12.51
CA ALA A 324 15.29 13.64 -11.40
C ALA A 324 14.74 14.02 -10.02
N ARG A 325 14.30 15.28 -9.83
CA ARG A 325 13.65 15.73 -8.59
C ARG A 325 12.21 15.24 -8.43
N VAL A 326 11.48 15.11 -9.55
CA VAL A 326 10.04 14.76 -9.55
C VAL A 326 9.81 13.24 -9.53
N ILE A 327 10.68 12.46 -10.17
CA ILE A 327 10.54 10.99 -10.31
C ILE A 327 10.31 10.28 -8.97
N PRO A 328 11.08 10.51 -7.89
CA PRO A 328 10.88 9.80 -6.64
C PRO A 328 9.48 10.00 -6.06
N MET A 329 8.97 11.23 -6.09
CA MET A 329 7.61 11.56 -5.65
C MET A 329 6.55 10.95 -6.56
N ALA A 330 6.73 10.98 -7.86
CA ALA A 330 5.80 10.42 -8.84
C ALA A 330 5.66 8.89 -8.68
N LEU A 331 6.77 8.18 -8.52
CA LEU A 331 6.78 6.74 -8.27
C LEU A 331 6.05 6.40 -6.96
N ARG A 332 6.30 7.17 -5.91
CA ARG A 332 5.68 7.01 -4.59
C ARG A 332 4.16 7.23 -4.64
N ARG A 333 3.69 8.30 -5.28
CA ARG A 333 2.26 8.61 -5.44
C ARG A 333 1.50 7.50 -6.15
N LYS A 334 2.11 6.94 -7.18
CA LYS A 334 1.53 5.85 -8.00
C LYS A 334 1.68 4.47 -7.34
N GLY A 335 2.44 4.36 -6.24
CA GLY A 335 2.79 3.08 -5.63
C GLY A 335 3.66 2.20 -6.54
N LEU A 336 4.45 2.83 -7.44
CA LEU A 336 5.30 2.14 -8.39
C LEU A 336 6.66 1.80 -7.77
N ALA A 337 7.11 0.56 -7.96
CA ALA A 337 8.37 0.06 -7.45
C ALA A 337 8.87 -1.15 -8.27
N GLY A 338 9.98 -1.74 -7.88
CA GLY A 338 10.63 -2.83 -8.62
C GLY A 338 11.74 -2.28 -9.50
N LEU A 339 11.87 -2.81 -10.72
CA LEU A 339 12.81 -2.31 -11.71
C LEU A 339 12.19 -1.12 -12.44
N VAL A 340 12.92 0.00 -12.50
CA VAL A 340 12.52 1.20 -13.22
C VAL A 340 13.60 1.56 -14.22
N ALA A 341 13.24 1.78 -15.47
CA ALA A 341 14.14 2.27 -16.52
C ALA A 341 13.76 3.71 -16.87
N ILE A 342 14.73 4.61 -16.81
CA ILE A 342 14.56 6.03 -17.13
C ILE A 342 15.34 6.35 -18.37
N ASP A 343 14.65 6.81 -19.41
CA ASP A 343 15.23 7.38 -20.61
C ASP A 343 15.31 8.90 -20.45
N PHE A 344 16.47 9.38 -20.06
CA PHE A 344 16.74 10.80 -19.96
C PHE A 344 17.10 11.38 -21.34
N ILE A 345 16.79 12.66 -21.55
CA ILE A 345 17.18 13.36 -22.78
C ILE A 345 18.69 13.28 -22.89
N GLY A 346 19.19 12.91 -24.08
CA GLY A 346 20.60 12.65 -24.32
C GLY A 346 21.51 13.79 -23.89
N LEU A 347 22.51 13.48 -23.05
CA LEU A 347 23.54 14.39 -22.57
C LEU A 347 24.91 13.91 -23.02
N ILE A 348 25.72 14.84 -23.50
CA ILE A 348 27.08 14.58 -23.98
C ILE A 348 28.07 14.64 -22.81
N ASP A 349 27.89 15.61 -21.88
CA ASP A 349 28.82 15.84 -20.77
C ASP A 349 28.62 14.82 -19.65
N GLN A 350 29.69 14.15 -19.25
CA GLN A 350 29.70 13.20 -18.18
C GLN A 350 29.45 13.85 -16.81
N ARG A 351 29.81 15.13 -16.64
CA ARG A 351 29.52 15.86 -15.39
C ARG A 351 28.02 16.09 -15.22
N ASP A 352 27.30 16.44 -16.28
CA ASP A 352 25.85 16.60 -16.25
C ASP A 352 25.15 15.29 -15.95
N ARG A 353 25.65 14.16 -16.48
CA ARG A 353 25.14 12.82 -16.15
C ARG A 353 25.32 12.49 -14.67
N GLN A 354 26.50 12.78 -14.12
CA GLN A 354 26.76 12.52 -12.71
C GLN A 354 25.89 13.38 -11.80
N GLU A 355 25.71 14.66 -12.11
CA GLU A 355 24.82 15.56 -11.37
C GLU A 355 23.38 15.05 -11.31
N ILE A 356 22.86 14.49 -12.41
CA ILE A 356 21.51 13.91 -12.44
C ILE A 356 21.41 12.70 -11.51
N ILE A 357 22.40 11.80 -11.52
CA ILE A 357 22.47 10.63 -10.64
C ILE A 357 22.53 11.05 -9.17
N ASP A 358 23.34 12.07 -8.86
CA ASP A 358 23.50 12.60 -7.52
C ASP A 358 22.17 13.19 -6.99
N VAL A 359 21.53 14.07 -7.78
CA VAL A 359 20.22 14.67 -7.45
C VAL A 359 19.15 13.61 -7.27
N LEU A 360 19.07 12.62 -8.17
CA LEU A 360 18.10 11.54 -8.09
C LEU A 360 18.29 10.72 -6.81
N SER A 361 19.55 10.39 -6.48
CA SER A 361 19.90 9.62 -5.28
C SER A 361 19.62 10.39 -4.00
N GLU A 362 19.94 11.70 -3.97
CA GLU A 362 19.70 12.59 -2.85
C GLU A 362 18.21 12.71 -2.52
N VAL A 363 17.36 12.94 -3.54
CA VAL A 363 15.92 13.07 -3.34
C VAL A 363 15.30 11.75 -2.84
N PHE A 364 15.74 10.59 -3.31
CA PHE A 364 15.30 9.30 -2.75
C PHE A 364 15.70 9.15 -1.28
N LEU A 365 16.92 9.56 -0.92
CA LEU A 365 17.42 9.51 0.45
C LEU A 365 16.62 10.44 1.37
N GLU A 366 16.39 11.68 0.96
CA GLU A 366 15.57 12.67 1.68
C GLU A 366 14.15 12.16 1.96
N GLN A 367 13.60 11.40 1.01
CA GLN A 367 12.29 10.77 1.15
C GLN A 367 12.33 9.46 1.98
N GLY A 368 13.48 9.05 2.48
CA GLY A 368 13.65 7.82 3.26
C GLY A 368 13.41 6.54 2.44
N GLN A 369 13.51 6.60 1.10
CA GLN A 369 13.33 5.45 0.23
C GLN A 369 14.68 4.79 -0.09
N ALA A 370 14.78 3.50 0.23
CA ALA A 370 15.93 2.70 -0.17
C ALA A 370 15.85 2.40 -1.69
N VAL A 371 16.79 2.92 -2.45
CA VAL A 371 16.91 2.71 -3.89
C VAL A 371 18.33 2.29 -4.24
N ARG A 372 18.48 1.52 -5.31
CA ARG A 372 19.76 1.34 -6.00
C ARG A 372 19.63 2.06 -7.34
N VAL A 373 20.53 3.00 -7.61
CA VAL A 373 20.61 3.77 -8.83
C VAL A 373 21.82 3.28 -9.60
N SER A 374 21.69 2.98 -10.90
CA SER A 374 22.82 2.68 -11.78
C SER A 374 23.41 3.97 -12.32
N ASP A 375 24.63 3.90 -12.83
CA ASP A 375 25.15 4.92 -13.74
C ASP A 375 24.35 4.91 -15.06
N PHE A 376 24.55 5.93 -15.89
CA PHE A 376 24.05 5.92 -17.27
C PHE A 376 24.66 4.75 -18.03
N SER A 377 23.82 3.94 -18.66
CA SER A 377 24.28 2.90 -19.59
C SER A 377 24.86 3.54 -20.86
N ASP A 378 25.55 2.72 -21.68
CA ASP A 378 26.05 3.14 -23.00
C ASP A 378 24.93 3.64 -23.93
N LEU A 379 23.70 3.18 -23.69
CA LEU A 379 22.50 3.60 -24.42
C LEU A 379 21.80 4.83 -23.82
N GLY A 380 22.32 5.42 -22.73
CA GLY A 380 21.74 6.62 -22.10
C GLY A 380 20.66 6.36 -21.07
N VAL A 381 20.35 5.09 -20.77
CA VAL A 381 19.29 4.71 -19.82
C VAL A 381 19.86 4.57 -18.41
N VAL A 382 19.13 5.07 -17.40
CA VAL A 382 19.39 4.86 -15.97
C VAL A 382 18.43 3.84 -15.41
N LEU A 383 18.95 2.87 -14.65
CA LEU A 383 18.14 1.85 -14.01
C LEU A 383 18.04 2.09 -12.50
N LEU A 384 16.80 1.96 -11.97
CA LEU A 384 16.55 1.97 -10.53
C LEU A 384 16.05 0.61 -10.09
N SER A 385 16.39 0.22 -8.86
CA SER A 385 15.80 -0.91 -8.18
C SER A 385 15.22 -0.47 -6.84
N LEU A 386 13.89 -0.52 -6.73
CA LEU A 386 13.12 -0.16 -5.54
C LEU A 386 12.50 -1.41 -4.93
N TYR A 387 12.42 -1.46 -3.60
CA TYR A 387 11.70 -2.55 -2.94
C TYR A 387 10.19 -2.45 -3.23
N LYS A 388 9.61 -3.52 -3.75
CA LYS A 388 8.19 -3.60 -4.09
C LYS A 388 7.45 -4.33 -2.98
N SER A 389 6.55 -3.62 -2.28
CA SER A 389 5.72 -4.15 -1.19
C SER A 389 4.38 -4.72 -1.68
N GLY A 390 3.90 -4.28 -2.84
CA GLY A 390 2.60 -4.69 -3.37
C GLY A 390 2.31 -4.12 -4.76
N PRO A 391 1.08 -4.29 -5.25
CA PRO A 391 0.63 -3.73 -6.53
C PRO A 391 0.58 -2.19 -6.47
N SER A 392 0.68 -1.55 -7.63
CA SER A 392 0.48 -0.10 -7.77
C SER A 392 -0.96 0.33 -7.45
N VAL A 393 -1.17 1.62 -7.22
CA VAL A 393 -2.51 2.20 -7.04
C VAL A 393 -3.42 1.84 -8.22
N PHE A 394 -2.91 1.95 -9.45
CA PHE A 394 -3.65 1.56 -10.65
C PHE A 394 -4.09 0.08 -10.61
N LYS A 395 -3.18 -0.85 -10.36
CA LYS A 395 -3.48 -2.29 -10.31
C LYS A 395 -4.46 -2.65 -9.19
N ARG A 396 -4.38 -1.96 -8.05
CA ARG A 396 -5.34 -2.14 -6.94
C ARG A 396 -6.75 -1.69 -7.32
N LEU A 397 -6.87 -0.56 -8.00
CA LEU A 397 -8.16 -0.08 -8.50
C LEU A 397 -8.71 -0.98 -9.61
N GLN A 398 -7.84 -1.46 -10.50
CA GLN A 398 -8.20 -2.39 -11.57
C GLN A 398 -8.71 -3.73 -11.02
N SER A 399 -8.00 -4.33 -10.07
CA SER A 399 -8.42 -5.61 -9.47
C SER A 399 -9.77 -5.54 -8.74
N ARG A 400 -10.23 -4.34 -8.39
CA ARG A 400 -11.52 -4.08 -7.75
C ARG A 400 -12.62 -3.66 -8.72
N GLY A 401 -12.35 -3.69 -10.02
CA GLY A 401 -13.29 -3.24 -11.01
C GLY A 401 -13.62 -1.74 -10.95
N LEU A 402 -12.76 -0.94 -10.32
CA LEU A 402 -12.92 0.53 -10.26
C LEU A 402 -12.33 1.21 -11.49
N ILE A 403 -11.46 0.52 -12.21
CA ILE A 403 -10.84 0.96 -13.47
C ILE A 403 -10.88 -0.23 -14.44
N TRP A 404 -11.34 0.00 -15.67
CA TRP A 404 -11.33 -1.01 -16.72
C TRP A 404 -10.36 -0.59 -17.83
N ALA A 405 -9.50 -1.51 -18.24
CA ALA A 405 -8.64 -1.34 -19.39
C ALA A 405 -9.48 -1.54 -20.68
N ALA A 406 -10.09 -0.49 -21.17
CA ALA A 406 -10.71 -0.49 -22.50
C ALA A 406 -10.24 0.76 -23.22
N GLY A 407 -9.30 0.63 -24.14
CA GLY A 407 -8.97 1.49 -25.30
C GLY A 407 -9.12 3.02 -25.28
N ASP A 408 -9.65 3.57 -24.19
CA ASP A 408 -10.00 4.97 -24.06
C ASP A 408 -8.87 5.80 -23.41
N SER A 409 -8.87 7.09 -23.67
CA SER A 409 -7.88 7.98 -23.06
C SER A 409 -7.92 7.89 -21.53
N PHE A 410 -6.78 7.95 -20.90
CA PHE A 410 -6.59 7.80 -19.47
C PHE A 410 -7.49 8.72 -18.61
N SER A 411 -7.81 9.92 -19.09
CA SER A 411 -8.76 10.84 -18.46
C SER A 411 -10.20 10.28 -18.37
N HIS A 412 -10.61 9.43 -19.31
CA HIS A 412 -11.91 8.74 -19.25
C HIS A 412 -11.94 7.66 -18.16
N LEU A 413 -10.84 6.92 -17.97
CA LEU A 413 -10.75 5.89 -16.94
C LEU A 413 -10.86 6.49 -15.53
N VAL A 414 -10.20 7.62 -15.29
CA VAL A 414 -10.23 8.32 -13.99
C VAL A 414 -11.65 8.75 -13.64
N SER A 415 -12.35 9.42 -14.57
CA SER A 415 -13.70 9.90 -14.28
C SER A 415 -14.73 8.77 -14.11
N GLN A 416 -14.55 7.65 -14.81
CA GLN A 416 -15.39 6.46 -14.63
C GLN A 416 -15.17 5.80 -13.27
N ALA A 417 -13.91 5.68 -12.83
CA ALA A 417 -13.57 5.14 -11.52
C ALA A 417 -14.17 6.00 -10.39
N CYS A 418 -14.07 7.32 -10.51
CA CYS A 418 -14.65 8.26 -9.55
C CYS A 418 -16.18 8.17 -9.51
N ALA A 419 -16.83 8.12 -10.67
CA ALA A 419 -18.29 7.98 -10.75
C ALA A 419 -18.78 6.67 -10.10
N LEU A 420 -18.06 5.55 -10.35
CA LEU A 420 -18.40 4.27 -9.74
C LEU A 420 -18.16 4.26 -8.22
N ALA A 421 -17.05 4.81 -7.76
CA ALA A 421 -16.74 4.88 -6.33
C ALA A 421 -17.81 5.70 -5.57
N ARG A 422 -18.23 6.83 -6.11
CA ARG A 422 -19.33 7.66 -5.56
C ARG A 422 -20.66 6.94 -5.57
N PHE A 423 -20.98 6.26 -6.66
CA PHE A 423 -22.20 5.46 -6.74
C PHE A 423 -22.20 4.34 -5.68
N LYS A 424 -21.10 3.64 -5.49
CA LYS A 424 -20.97 2.61 -4.45
C LYS A 424 -21.15 3.18 -3.05
N ALA A 425 -20.46 4.30 -2.74
CA ALA A 425 -20.59 4.98 -1.45
C ALA A 425 -22.03 5.45 -1.17
N TRP A 426 -22.70 6.00 -2.19
CA TRP A 426 -24.11 6.36 -2.10
C TRP A 426 -25.00 5.14 -1.86
N LEU A 427 -24.78 4.04 -2.59
CA LEU A 427 -25.55 2.81 -2.43
C LEU A 427 -25.43 2.26 -1.01
N ASP A 428 -24.22 2.21 -0.45
CA ASP A 428 -23.99 1.80 0.95
C ASP A 428 -24.74 2.69 1.93
N SER A 429 -24.72 4.00 1.73
CA SER A 429 -25.45 4.93 2.59
C SER A 429 -26.95 4.68 2.56
N GLN A 430 -27.50 4.33 1.40
CA GLN A 430 -28.93 4.03 1.23
C GLN A 430 -29.30 2.65 1.83
N LEU A 431 -28.45 1.65 1.67
CA LEU A 431 -28.68 0.33 2.26
C LEU A 431 -28.63 0.36 3.80
N LEU A 432 -27.70 1.12 4.38
CA LEU A 432 -27.57 1.30 5.83
C LEU A 432 -28.76 2.07 6.44
N THR A 433 -29.34 3.03 5.68
CA THR A 433 -30.47 3.84 6.15
C THR A 433 -31.83 3.19 5.92
N THR A 434 -31.86 1.95 5.41
CA THR A 434 -33.11 1.21 5.08
C THR A 434 -34.03 1.89 4.05
N CYS A 435 -33.55 2.94 3.39
CA CYS A 435 -34.32 3.69 2.41
C CYS A 435 -34.64 2.92 1.11
N LEU A 436 -33.89 1.84 0.84
CA LEU A 436 -34.06 1.02 -0.38
C LEU A 436 -34.80 -0.31 -0.13
N GLY A 437 -35.53 -0.47 0.95
CA GLY A 437 -36.20 -1.73 1.32
C GLY A 437 -37.03 -2.33 0.16
N GLY A 438 -36.46 -3.29 -0.56
CA GLY A 438 -37.13 -4.04 -1.63
C GLY A 438 -37.42 -3.28 -2.92
N GLY A 439 -36.70 -2.19 -3.19
CA GLY A 439 -36.94 -1.31 -4.33
C GLY A 439 -36.22 -1.73 -5.64
N HIS A 440 -36.66 -1.13 -6.75
CA HIS A 440 -35.99 -1.22 -8.04
C HIS A 440 -35.23 0.07 -8.32
N LEU A 441 -33.93 -0.05 -8.66
CA LEU A 441 -33.12 1.07 -9.13
C LEU A 441 -32.95 1.00 -10.66
N LEU A 442 -33.19 2.11 -11.34
CA LEU A 442 -32.82 2.26 -12.73
C LEU A 442 -31.49 3.00 -12.82
N VAL A 443 -30.49 2.34 -13.39
CA VAL A 443 -29.13 2.89 -13.55
C VAL A 443 -28.88 3.17 -15.02
N ARG A 444 -28.58 4.41 -15.35
CA ARG A 444 -28.17 4.83 -16.69
C ARG A 444 -26.73 5.27 -16.71
N SER A 445 -25.95 4.72 -17.62
CA SER A 445 -24.54 5.11 -17.82
C SER A 445 -24.02 4.58 -19.15
N SER A 446 -22.74 4.86 -19.47
CA SER A 446 -22.09 4.29 -20.64
C SER A 446 -22.02 2.76 -20.57
N ALA A 447 -21.88 2.11 -21.73
CA ALA A 447 -21.75 0.66 -21.80
C ALA A 447 -20.54 0.14 -20.97
N VAL A 448 -19.45 0.90 -20.94
CA VAL A 448 -18.22 0.54 -20.21
C VAL A 448 -18.47 0.50 -18.70
N ILE A 449 -19.08 1.55 -18.14
CA ILE A 449 -19.38 1.61 -16.69
C ILE A 449 -20.37 0.51 -16.31
N ILE A 450 -21.44 0.30 -17.11
CA ILE A 450 -22.43 -0.74 -16.84
C ILE A 450 -21.80 -2.14 -16.89
N THR A 451 -20.93 -2.41 -17.86
CA THR A 451 -20.21 -3.69 -17.94
C THR A 451 -19.37 -3.92 -16.69
N GLY A 452 -18.65 -2.90 -16.22
CA GLY A 452 -17.87 -3.01 -15.00
C GLY A 452 -18.72 -3.23 -13.75
N MET A 453 -19.88 -2.57 -13.64
CA MET A 453 -20.81 -2.81 -12.52
C MET A 453 -21.32 -4.26 -12.50
N ILE A 454 -21.63 -4.81 -13.67
CA ILE A 454 -22.11 -6.20 -13.79
C ILE A 454 -21.01 -7.21 -13.46
N GLN A 455 -19.76 -6.88 -13.72
CA GLN A 455 -18.59 -7.74 -13.40
C GLN A 455 -18.13 -7.60 -11.95
N ASP A 456 -18.61 -6.61 -11.22
CA ASP A 456 -18.22 -6.36 -9.82
C ASP A 456 -18.96 -7.30 -8.86
N VAL A 457 -18.32 -8.38 -8.49
CA VAL A 457 -18.88 -9.41 -7.59
C VAL A 457 -19.27 -8.82 -6.23
N MET A 458 -18.50 -7.87 -5.69
CA MET A 458 -18.81 -7.25 -4.40
C MET A 458 -20.07 -6.38 -4.48
N LEU A 459 -20.20 -5.58 -5.52
CA LEU A 459 -21.40 -4.79 -5.76
C LEU A 459 -22.63 -5.69 -5.88
N LEU A 460 -22.52 -6.79 -6.63
CA LEU A 460 -23.62 -7.75 -6.77
C LEU A 460 -24.01 -8.43 -5.44
N GLN A 461 -23.04 -8.76 -4.62
CA GLN A 461 -23.29 -9.32 -3.29
C GLN A 461 -23.99 -8.32 -2.35
N GLN A 462 -23.57 -7.05 -2.35
CA GLN A 462 -24.23 -6.00 -1.56
C GLN A 462 -25.68 -5.81 -1.99
N LEU A 463 -25.96 -5.80 -3.29
CA LEU A 463 -27.32 -5.69 -3.84
C LEU A 463 -28.20 -6.88 -3.41
N GLN A 464 -27.64 -8.09 -3.46
CA GLN A 464 -28.35 -9.29 -3.00
C GLN A 464 -28.67 -9.24 -1.50
N GLN A 465 -27.76 -8.77 -0.68
CA GLN A 465 -27.96 -8.62 0.77
C GLN A 465 -29.01 -7.55 1.07
N GLY A 466 -29.04 -6.46 0.32
CA GLY A 466 -30.03 -5.38 0.46
C GLY A 466 -31.38 -5.66 -0.19
N ALA A 467 -31.57 -6.82 -0.86
CA ALA A 467 -32.76 -7.16 -1.65
C ALA A 467 -33.13 -6.07 -2.69
N VAL A 468 -32.15 -5.41 -3.27
CA VAL A 468 -32.32 -4.35 -4.26
C VAL A 468 -32.12 -4.91 -5.67
N ALA A 469 -33.10 -4.72 -6.54
CA ALA A 469 -33.00 -5.06 -7.96
C ALA A 469 -32.55 -3.86 -8.78
N MET A 470 -31.55 -4.05 -9.65
CA MET A 470 -31.09 -3.02 -10.59
C MET A 470 -31.51 -3.33 -12.02
N LYS A 471 -31.98 -2.31 -12.72
CA LYS A 471 -32.16 -2.31 -14.16
C LYS A 471 -31.11 -1.36 -14.75
N PHE A 472 -30.35 -1.85 -15.72
CA PHE A 472 -29.33 -1.06 -16.41
C PHE A 472 -29.87 -0.58 -17.78
N GLU A 473 -29.63 0.68 -18.08
CA GLU A 473 -29.88 1.27 -19.40
C GLU A 473 -28.63 1.94 -19.91
N VAL A 474 -28.16 1.56 -21.10
CA VAL A 474 -26.99 2.15 -21.74
C VAL A 474 -27.38 3.50 -22.36
N ASP A 475 -26.65 4.55 -21.97
CA ASP A 475 -26.74 5.88 -22.52
C ASP A 475 -25.36 6.38 -22.90
N GLN A 476 -25.03 6.39 -24.18
CA GLN A 476 -23.71 6.76 -24.68
C GLN A 476 -23.35 8.23 -24.42
N THR A 477 -24.34 9.08 -24.11
CA THR A 477 -24.08 10.48 -23.75
C THR A 477 -23.55 10.66 -22.34
N LEU A 478 -23.63 9.61 -21.51
CA LEU A 478 -23.20 9.59 -20.11
C LEU A 478 -21.82 8.91 -19.93
N GLU A 479 -20.85 9.28 -20.76
CA GLU A 479 -19.52 8.63 -20.76
C GLU A 479 -18.83 8.58 -19.39
N ARG A 480 -19.08 9.56 -18.54
CA ARG A 480 -18.41 9.76 -17.23
C ARG A 480 -19.37 9.88 -16.06
N VAL A 481 -20.65 9.64 -16.32
CA VAL A 481 -21.71 9.92 -15.35
C VAL A 481 -22.56 8.68 -15.15
N ILE A 482 -22.93 8.42 -13.91
CA ILE A 482 -23.93 7.43 -13.53
C ILE A 482 -25.17 8.19 -13.07
N LYS A 483 -26.29 7.97 -13.73
CA LYS A 483 -27.60 8.46 -13.28
C LYS A 483 -28.39 7.31 -12.68
N VAL A 484 -28.91 7.51 -11.49
CA VAL A 484 -29.69 6.51 -10.76
C VAL A 484 -31.08 7.09 -10.49
N ARG A 485 -32.10 6.30 -10.70
CA ARG A 485 -33.49 6.68 -10.40
C ARG A 485 -34.16 5.62 -9.55
N GLN A 486 -34.77 6.06 -8.47
CA GLN A 486 -35.74 5.30 -7.68
C GLN A 486 -37.06 6.07 -7.69
N GLU A 487 -38.15 5.45 -8.11
CA GLU A 487 -39.46 6.08 -8.33
C GLU A 487 -39.35 7.28 -9.25
N GLN A 488 -39.47 8.52 -8.73
CA GLN A 488 -39.39 9.77 -9.51
C GLN A 488 -38.14 10.60 -9.18
N VAL A 489 -37.25 10.13 -8.28
CA VAL A 489 -36.03 10.84 -7.85
C VAL A 489 -34.84 10.34 -8.65
N TRP A 490 -34.05 11.28 -9.17
CA TRP A 490 -32.81 11.00 -9.87
C TRP A 490 -31.60 11.46 -9.03
N TRP A 491 -30.55 10.65 -9.00
CA TRP A 491 -29.22 11.01 -8.51
C TRP A 491 -28.22 10.91 -9.65
N GLN A 492 -27.20 11.76 -9.63
CA GLN A 492 -26.15 11.80 -10.64
C GLN A 492 -24.77 11.68 -9.96
N PHE A 493 -23.86 10.90 -10.54
CA PHE A 493 -22.52 10.69 -10.05
C PHE A 493 -21.52 10.87 -11.21
N PRO A 494 -20.50 11.77 -11.12
CA PRO A 494 -20.33 12.74 -10.04
C PRO A 494 -21.49 13.75 -9.96
N GLU A 495 -21.74 14.25 -8.77
CA GLU A 495 -22.66 15.38 -8.59
C GLU A 495 -22.08 16.57 -9.33
N GLU A 496 -22.82 17.11 -10.29
CA GLU A 496 -22.49 18.41 -10.86
C GLU A 496 -22.72 19.45 -9.74
N SER A 497 -21.69 20.25 -9.45
CA SER A 497 -21.91 21.50 -8.72
C SER A 497 -22.95 22.30 -9.53
N LEU A 498 -24.16 22.38 -9.01
CA LEU A 498 -25.12 23.35 -9.47
C LEU A 498 -24.51 24.72 -9.23
N GLU A 499 -24.05 25.41 -10.30
CA GLU A 499 -23.75 26.82 -10.27
C GLU A 499 -24.99 27.64 -9.91
#